data_3e481a3b37bab19f8fbce64498916c0b
#
_entry.id   3e481a3b37bab19f8fbce64498916c0b
#
_cell.length_a   1.000
_cell.length_b   1.000
_cell.length_c   1.000
_cell.angle_alpha   90.00
_cell.angle_beta   90.00
_cell.angle_gamma   90.00
#
_symmetry.space_group_name_H-M   'P 1'
#
loop_
_entity.id
_entity.type
_entity.pdbx_description
1 polymer ?
#
loop_
_entity_poly.entity_id
_entity_poly.type
_entity_poly.pdbx_seq_one_letter_code
_entity_poly.pdbx_strand_id
1 'polypeptide(L)'
;AIIVGHPMGAVKEQSANLYATKMAERGFVTLSIDLSFWGASEGEPRNAVLPEVYAEDFSAAVDFLGTRPFIDRNNIGVIGICGSGSFAISAVKIDPRLKAIATISMYNMGTASRNGLKHALTLEQRKQIMAEAAEQRYAEFLGGETKYTGGTVHEVTENSGPIEREFYEFYRTQRGEFTSEGATPMTTTHPTLSSNVKFMNFYPFADIETISPRPMLFITGENAHSREFSEDAYRLAADPKELYIVPGAGHVDLYDRVGLIPFDKLESFFKEYLKK
;
A
#
# COMPACT_ATOMS: atom_id res chain seq x y z
N ALA A 1 19.01 -4.07 -4.07
CA ALA A 1 17.94 -3.28 -4.71
C ALA A 1 16.72 -3.18 -3.79
N ILE A 2 15.88 -2.17 -3.99
CA ILE A 2 14.66 -1.95 -3.20
C ILE A 2 13.49 -1.70 -4.15
N ILE A 3 12.42 -2.48 -4.00
CA ILE A 3 11.15 -2.29 -4.69
C ILE A 3 10.27 -1.40 -3.80
N VAL A 4 9.57 -0.43 -4.38
CA VAL A 4 8.69 0.49 -3.64
C VAL A 4 7.27 0.43 -4.22
N GLY A 5 6.32 0.03 -3.38
CA GLY A 5 4.90 -0.01 -3.70
C GLY A 5 4.16 1.20 -3.13
N HIS A 6 3.25 1.76 -3.94
CA HIS A 6 2.45 2.95 -3.62
C HIS A 6 1.25 2.64 -2.69
N PRO A 7 0.65 3.65 -2.02
CA PRO A 7 -0.59 3.49 -1.28
C PRO A 7 -1.73 2.95 -2.16
N MET A 8 -2.69 2.26 -1.56
CA MET A 8 -3.88 1.82 -2.29
C MET A 8 -4.63 3.02 -2.86
N GLY A 9 -4.93 2.96 -4.16
CA GLY A 9 -5.56 4.06 -4.89
C GLY A 9 -4.60 5.14 -5.38
N ALA A 10 -3.32 5.09 -5.01
CA ALA A 10 -2.28 5.96 -5.53
C ALA A 10 -1.66 5.38 -6.83
N VAL A 11 -0.63 6.06 -7.30
CA VAL A 11 0.23 5.62 -8.41
C VAL A 11 1.69 5.91 -8.06
N LYS A 12 2.62 5.28 -8.78
CA LYS A 12 4.07 5.36 -8.50
C LYS A 12 4.63 6.77 -8.52
N GLU A 13 4.07 7.66 -9.35
CA GLU A 13 4.52 9.06 -9.49
C GLU A 13 4.37 9.86 -8.20
N GLN A 14 3.56 9.40 -7.26
CA GLN A 14 3.30 10.05 -5.98
C GLN A 14 4.34 9.63 -4.92
N SER A 15 3.92 9.16 -3.75
CA SER A 15 4.84 8.83 -2.64
C SER A 15 5.88 7.76 -2.99
N ALA A 16 5.56 6.78 -3.85
CA ALA A 16 6.50 5.70 -4.17
C ALA A 16 7.74 6.22 -4.88
N ASN A 17 7.61 7.15 -5.83
CA ASN A 17 8.76 7.77 -6.49
C ASN A 17 9.61 8.62 -5.53
N LEU A 18 8.99 9.28 -4.56
CA LEU A 18 9.73 10.01 -3.53
C LEU A 18 10.64 9.05 -2.74
N TYR A 19 10.07 7.95 -2.23
CA TYR A 19 10.84 6.95 -1.50
C TYR A 19 11.92 6.31 -2.35
N ALA A 20 11.60 5.94 -3.59
CA ALA A 20 12.57 5.38 -4.53
C ALA A 20 13.74 6.35 -4.77
N THR A 21 13.45 7.62 -5.02
CA THR A 21 14.47 8.67 -5.21
C THR A 21 15.34 8.83 -3.96
N LYS A 22 14.72 8.94 -2.79
CA LYS A 22 15.45 9.15 -1.53
C LYS A 22 16.32 7.96 -1.14
N MET A 23 15.90 6.74 -1.46
CA MET A 23 16.73 5.55 -1.25
C MET A 23 17.82 5.41 -2.32
N ALA A 24 17.57 5.85 -3.56
CA ALA A 24 18.60 5.91 -4.60
C ALA A 24 19.71 6.93 -4.25
N GLU A 25 19.37 8.09 -3.71
CA GLU A 25 20.33 9.07 -3.17
C GLU A 25 21.23 8.48 -2.07
N ARG A 26 20.78 7.42 -1.39
CA ARG A 26 21.51 6.68 -0.35
C ARG A 26 22.28 5.44 -0.85
N GLY A 27 22.35 5.27 -2.17
CA GLY A 27 23.17 4.25 -2.82
C GLY A 27 22.48 2.92 -3.12
N PHE A 28 21.15 2.86 -3.05
CA PHE A 28 20.40 1.68 -3.47
C PHE A 28 19.96 1.79 -4.95
N VAL A 29 19.89 0.66 -5.63
CA VAL A 29 19.10 0.60 -6.86
C VAL A 29 17.63 0.47 -6.45
N THR A 30 16.77 1.29 -7.02
CA THR A 30 15.36 1.34 -6.63
C THR A 30 14.44 1.14 -7.83
N LEU A 31 13.30 0.53 -7.58
CA LEU A 31 12.23 0.34 -8.56
C LEU A 31 10.89 0.69 -7.89
N SER A 32 10.23 1.77 -8.32
CA SER A 32 8.84 2.03 -8.00
C SER A 32 7.92 1.38 -9.03
N ILE A 33 6.84 0.77 -8.57
CA ILE A 33 5.89 0.05 -9.43
C ILE A 33 4.49 0.66 -9.32
N ASP A 34 3.74 0.63 -10.42
CA ASP A 34 2.28 0.72 -10.36
C ASP A 34 1.71 -0.68 -10.19
N LEU A 35 0.81 -0.84 -9.24
CA LEU A 35 0.05 -2.08 -9.09
C LEU A 35 -0.84 -2.30 -10.31
N SER A 36 -1.05 -3.55 -10.70
CA SER A 36 -1.96 -3.92 -11.79
C SER A 36 -3.30 -3.22 -11.67
N PHE A 37 -3.87 -2.77 -12.77
CA PHE A 37 -5.09 -1.96 -12.91
C PHE A 37 -4.96 -0.48 -12.51
N TRP A 38 -3.80 -0.03 -11.99
CA TRP A 38 -3.54 1.34 -11.56
C TRP A 38 -2.42 1.99 -12.36
N GLY A 39 -2.45 3.32 -12.43
CA GLY A 39 -1.38 4.08 -13.07
C GLY A 39 -1.10 3.67 -14.51
N ALA A 40 0.16 3.45 -14.82
CA ALA A 40 0.62 3.00 -16.13
C ALA A 40 0.58 1.47 -16.32
N SER A 41 0.31 0.70 -15.24
CA SER A 41 0.12 -0.76 -15.35
C SER A 41 -1.20 -1.09 -16.03
N GLU A 42 -1.21 -2.17 -16.80
CA GLU A 42 -2.37 -2.63 -17.54
C GLU A 42 -3.44 -3.27 -16.64
N GLY A 43 -4.54 -3.65 -17.23
CA GLY A 43 -5.66 -4.36 -16.61
C GLY A 43 -6.97 -3.60 -16.70
N GLU A 44 -8.04 -4.35 -16.95
CA GLU A 44 -9.42 -3.83 -17.06
C GLU A 44 -10.38 -4.64 -16.16
N PRO A 45 -11.37 -4.00 -15.58
CA PRO A 45 -11.61 -2.55 -15.59
C PRO A 45 -10.52 -1.80 -14.82
N ARG A 46 -10.25 -0.54 -15.21
CA ARG A 46 -9.29 0.29 -14.48
C ARG A 46 -9.71 0.43 -13.01
N ASN A 47 -8.72 0.51 -12.13
CA ASN A 47 -8.90 0.61 -10.68
C ASN A 47 -9.58 -0.62 -10.04
N ALA A 48 -9.54 -1.78 -10.69
CA ALA A 48 -10.02 -3.02 -10.09
C ALA A 48 -9.14 -3.44 -8.89
N VAL A 49 -9.78 -4.05 -7.91
CA VAL A 49 -9.11 -4.60 -6.72
C VAL A 49 -8.91 -6.09 -6.87
N LEU A 50 -7.65 -6.52 -6.90
CA LEU A 50 -7.23 -7.92 -6.89
C LEU A 50 -6.00 -8.09 -5.98
N PRO A 51 -6.17 -8.28 -4.67
CA PRO A 51 -5.06 -8.31 -3.71
C PRO A 51 -4.00 -9.37 -4.02
N GLU A 52 -4.39 -10.51 -4.56
CA GLU A 52 -3.49 -11.59 -4.95
C GLU A 52 -2.59 -11.16 -6.13
N VAL A 53 -3.16 -10.42 -7.09
CA VAL A 53 -2.39 -9.87 -8.22
C VAL A 53 -1.44 -8.79 -7.74
N TYR A 54 -1.85 -7.97 -6.78
CA TYR A 54 -0.97 -6.95 -6.19
C TYR A 54 0.25 -7.57 -5.48
N ALA A 55 0.06 -8.70 -4.81
CA ALA A 55 1.20 -9.44 -4.24
C ALA A 55 2.12 -10.00 -5.35
N GLU A 56 1.53 -10.51 -6.45
CA GLU A 56 2.28 -10.99 -7.62
C GLU A 56 3.07 -9.87 -8.32
N ASP A 57 2.55 -8.63 -8.34
CA ASP A 57 3.27 -7.48 -8.92
C ASP A 57 4.63 -7.27 -8.24
N PHE A 58 4.74 -7.52 -6.93
CA PHE A 58 6.04 -7.48 -6.25
C PHE A 58 6.98 -8.61 -6.67
N SER A 59 6.46 -9.82 -6.88
CA SER A 59 7.26 -10.95 -7.40
C SER A 59 7.71 -10.70 -8.84
N ALA A 60 6.85 -10.13 -9.68
CA ALA A 60 7.20 -9.70 -11.03
C ALA A 60 8.31 -8.62 -11.04
N ALA A 61 8.25 -7.69 -10.08
CA ALA A 61 9.32 -6.71 -9.88
C ALA A 61 10.65 -7.36 -9.47
N VAL A 62 10.62 -8.42 -8.65
CA VAL A 62 11.81 -9.24 -8.33
C VAL A 62 12.34 -9.93 -9.58
N ASP A 63 11.48 -10.51 -10.43
CA ASP A 63 11.87 -11.14 -11.70
C ASP A 63 12.60 -10.13 -12.58
N PHE A 64 12.03 -8.94 -12.74
CA PHE A 64 12.65 -7.87 -13.51
C PHE A 64 14.03 -7.49 -12.95
N LEU A 65 14.13 -7.18 -11.66
CA LEU A 65 15.39 -6.77 -11.03
C LEU A 65 16.44 -7.90 -11.09
N GLY A 66 16.04 -9.13 -10.74
CA GLY A 66 16.93 -10.28 -10.67
C GLY A 66 17.55 -10.70 -11.99
N THR A 67 17.02 -10.17 -13.11
CA THR A 67 17.57 -10.38 -14.48
C THR A 67 18.48 -9.24 -14.95
N ARG A 68 18.65 -8.17 -14.15
CA ARG A 68 19.54 -7.07 -14.53
C ARG A 68 20.98 -7.38 -14.13
N PRO A 69 21.97 -7.16 -15.00
CA PRO A 69 23.37 -7.58 -14.76
C PRO A 69 24.04 -6.79 -13.62
N PHE A 70 23.50 -5.64 -13.23
CA PHE A 70 24.01 -4.79 -12.15
C PHE A 70 23.28 -5.02 -10.81
N ILE A 71 22.35 -5.96 -10.74
CA ILE A 71 21.60 -6.30 -9.52
C ILE A 71 22.12 -7.58 -8.90
N ASP A 72 22.49 -7.51 -7.62
CA ASP A 72 22.63 -8.72 -6.82
C ASP A 72 21.24 -9.23 -6.43
N ARG A 73 20.79 -10.28 -7.12
CA ARG A 73 19.48 -10.90 -6.89
C ARG A 73 19.30 -11.53 -5.51
N ASN A 74 20.39 -11.70 -4.75
CA ASN A 74 20.31 -12.18 -3.38
C ASN A 74 20.08 -11.06 -2.35
N ASN A 75 20.04 -9.80 -2.81
CA ASN A 75 19.94 -8.60 -2.00
C ASN A 75 18.83 -7.67 -2.50
N ILE A 76 17.58 -8.18 -2.55
CA ILE A 76 16.39 -7.43 -2.95
C ILE A 76 15.49 -7.25 -1.73
N GLY A 77 15.20 -6.01 -1.40
CA GLY A 77 14.26 -5.63 -0.34
C GLY A 77 13.02 -4.96 -0.91
N VAL A 78 12.04 -4.71 -0.05
CA VAL A 78 10.79 -4.05 -0.43
C VAL A 78 10.35 -3.02 0.61
N ILE A 79 9.82 -1.88 0.13
CA ILE A 79 9.10 -0.88 0.91
C ILE A 79 7.66 -0.88 0.44
N GLY A 80 6.72 -1.13 1.36
CA GLY A 80 5.28 -1.04 1.10
C GLY A 80 4.67 0.15 1.84
N ILE A 81 4.09 1.11 1.11
CA ILE A 81 3.47 2.30 1.67
C ILE A 81 1.96 2.08 1.77
N CYS A 82 1.34 2.34 2.91
CA CYS A 82 -0.10 2.21 3.16
C CYS A 82 -0.63 0.82 2.76
N GLY A 83 -1.53 0.71 1.79
CA GLY A 83 -2.06 -0.57 1.28
C GLY A 83 -0.98 -1.52 0.79
N SER A 84 0.05 -1.00 0.11
CA SER A 84 1.19 -1.82 -0.35
C SER A 84 1.97 -2.46 0.79
N GLY A 85 1.88 -1.97 2.02
CA GLY A 85 2.43 -2.67 3.18
C GLY A 85 1.83 -4.06 3.33
N SER A 86 0.51 -4.20 3.22
CA SER A 86 -0.15 -5.50 3.31
C SER A 86 0.06 -6.39 2.07
N PHE A 87 0.18 -5.79 0.88
CA PHE A 87 0.46 -6.55 -0.35
C PHE A 87 1.90 -7.07 -0.36
N ALA A 88 2.86 -6.23 0.05
CA ALA A 88 4.25 -6.63 0.19
C ALA A 88 4.43 -7.74 1.23
N ILE A 89 3.75 -7.68 2.38
CA ILE A 89 3.75 -8.78 3.36
C ILE A 89 3.24 -10.08 2.72
N SER A 90 2.14 -10.02 1.96
CA SER A 90 1.63 -11.21 1.25
C SER A 90 2.64 -11.76 0.24
N ALA A 91 3.32 -10.90 -0.52
CA ALA A 91 4.37 -11.32 -1.44
C ALA A 91 5.56 -11.96 -0.71
N VAL A 92 6.05 -11.30 0.35
CA VAL A 92 7.21 -11.77 1.12
C VAL A 92 6.96 -13.13 1.77
N LYS A 93 5.73 -13.45 2.21
CA LYS A 93 5.39 -14.77 2.77
C LYS A 93 5.70 -15.92 1.80
N ILE A 94 5.51 -15.72 0.52
CA ILE A 94 5.63 -16.76 -0.52
C ILE A 94 6.83 -16.60 -1.44
N ASP A 95 7.46 -15.42 -1.47
CA ASP A 95 8.64 -15.17 -2.30
C ASP A 95 9.90 -14.96 -1.43
N PRO A 96 10.73 -15.99 -1.27
CA PRO A 96 11.93 -15.93 -0.43
C PRO A 96 13.06 -15.08 -1.03
N ARG A 97 12.92 -14.59 -2.26
CA ARG A 97 13.87 -13.69 -2.91
C ARG A 97 13.81 -12.28 -2.35
N LEU A 98 12.69 -11.90 -1.75
CA LEU A 98 12.55 -10.67 -0.97
C LEU A 98 13.19 -10.88 0.41
N LYS A 99 14.35 -10.25 0.65
CA LYS A 99 15.22 -10.51 1.80
C LYS A 99 14.93 -9.64 3.03
N ALA A 100 14.36 -8.49 2.84
CA ALA A 100 13.99 -7.56 3.91
C ALA A 100 12.75 -6.75 3.51
N ILE A 101 11.88 -6.47 4.48
CA ILE A 101 10.67 -5.68 4.24
C ILE A 101 10.57 -4.52 5.23
N ALA A 102 10.26 -3.33 4.71
CA ALA A 102 9.81 -2.19 5.50
C ALA A 102 8.39 -1.78 5.08
N THR A 103 7.54 -1.47 6.05
CA THR A 103 6.21 -0.93 5.80
C THR A 103 6.09 0.47 6.36
N ILE A 104 5.41 1.36 5.66
CA ILE A 104 5.24 2.76 6.01
C ILE A 104 3.76 3.08 6.14
N SER A 105 3.33 3.59 7.29
CA SER A 105 1.90 3.93 7.54
C SER A 105 0.96 2.84 7.01
N MET A 106 1.27 1.58 7.28
CA MET A 106 0.61 0.44 6.65
C MET A 106 -0.87 0.37 6.97
N TYR A 107 -1.64 -0.07 5.97
CA TYR A 107 -3.00 -0.56 6.15
C TYR A 107 -3.06 -2.09 6.00
N ASN A 108 -3.72 -2.77 6.92
CA ASN A 108 -4.22 -4.10 6.65
C ASN A 108 -5.52 -3.95 5.84
N MET A 109 -5.40 -3.96 4.51
CA MET A 109 -6.55 -3.72 3.62
C MET A 109 -7.70 -4.69 3.86
N GLY A 110 -7.39 -5.93 4.23
CA GLY A 110 -8.41 -6.92 4.56
C GLY A 110 -9.18 -6.59 5.84
N THR A 111 -8.48 -6.31 6.92
CA THR A 111 -9.10 -5.96 8.20
C THR A 111 -9.87 -4.64 8.12
N ALA A 112 -9.28 -3.62 7.47
CA ALA A 112 -9.94 -2.35 7.26
C ALA A 112 -11.26 -2.50 6.48
N SER A 113 -11.27 -3.32 5.44
CA SER A 113 -12.49 -3.56 4.64
C SER A 113 -13.54 -4.40 5.39
N ARG A 114 -13.12 -5.36 6.23
CA ARG A 114 -14.05 -6.18 7.00
C ARG A 114 -14.63 -5.48 8.21
N ASN A 115 -13.80 -4.73 8.92
CA ASN A 115 -14.10 -4.26 10.27
C ASN A 115 -14.11 -2.74 10.40
N GLY A 116 -13.61 -2.00 9.39
CA GLY A 116 -13.31 -0.58 9.54
C GLY A 116 -12.11 -0.32 10.47
N LEU A 117 -11.76 0.95 10.62
CA LEU A 117 -10.76 1.39 11.60
C LEU A 117 -11.32 1.18 13.00
N LYS A 118 -10.48 0.68 13.91
CA LYS A 118 -10.88 0.41 15.32
C LYS A 118 -12.15 -0.43 15.43
N HIS A 119 -12.37 -1.31 14.48
CA HIS A 119 -13.55 -2.19 14.41
C HIS A 119 -14.90 -1.42 14.37
N ALA A 120 -14.94 -0.25 13.74
CA ALA A 120 -16.14 0.58 13.67
C ALA A 120 -17.23 0.08 12.72
N LEU A 121 -16.89 -0.84 11.79
CA LEU A 121 -17.85 -1.38 10.81
C LEU A 121 -18.62 -2.57 11.40
N THR A 122 -19.94 -2.45 11.45
CA THR A 122 -20.80 -3.54 11.93
C THR A 122 -20.94 -4.66 10.89
N LEU A 123 -21.35 -5.86 11.33
CA LEU A 123 -21.60 -6.97 10.43
C LEU A 123 -22.72 -6.67 9.42
N GLU A 124 -23.75 -5.94 9.82
CA GLU A 124 -24.84 -5.54 8.93
C GLU A 124 -24.39 -4.56 7.85
N GLN A 125 -23.58 -3.56 8.22
CA GLN A 125 -22.98 -2.66 7.25
C GLN A 125 -22.07 -3.42 6.26
N ARG A 126 -21.27 -4.38 6.76
CA ARG A 126 -20.44 -5.21 5.89
C ARG A 126 -21.29 -6.04 4.91
N LYS A 127 -22.40 -6.65 5.37
CA LYS A 127 -23.31 -7.38 4.49
C LYS A 127 -23.95 -6.48 3.45
N GLN A 128 -24.32 -5.24 3.82
CA GLN A 128 -24.85 -4.28 2.89
C GLN A 128 -23.88 -3.93 1.78
N ILE A 129 -22.61 -3.65 2.12
CA ILE A 129 -21.54 -3.38 1.13
C ILE A 129 -21.37 -4.56 0.16
N MET A 130 -21.41 -5.80 0.67
CA MET A 130 -21.32 -6.99 -0.19
C MET A 130 -22.53 -7.12 -1.12
N ALA A 131 -23.75 -6.83 -0.64
CA ALA A 131 -24.95 -6.87 -1.45
C ALA A 131 -24.94 -5.83 -2.57
N GLU A 132 -24.53 -4.60 -2.28
CA GLU A 132 -24.39 -3.52 -3.28
C GLU A 132 -23.37 -3.89 -4.36
N ALA A 133 -22.24 -4.47 -3.98
CA ALA A 133 -21.24 -4.93 -4.94
C ALA A 133 -21.76 -6.08 -5.81
N ALA A 134 -22.57 -6.98 -5.25
CA ALA A 134 -23.18 -8.09 -5.99
C ALA A 134 -24.20 -7.57 -7.03
N GLU A 135 -25.05 -6.61 -6.65
CA GLU A 135 -25.99 -5.98 -7.58
C GLU A 135 -25.26 -5.22 -8.70
N GLN A 136 -24.18 -4.51 -8.37
CA GLN A 136 -23.37 -3.83 -9.37
C GLN A 136 -22.76 -4.80 -10.39
N ARG A 137 -22.38 -6.01 -9.98
CA ARG A 137 -21.87 -7.05 -10.90
C ARG A 137 -22.94 -7.48 -11.92
N TYR A 138 -24.20 -7.58 -11.53
CA TYR A 138 -25.28 -7.83 -12.50
C TYR A 138 -25.41 -6.69 -13.51
N ALA A 139 -25.37 -5.44 -13.05
CA ALA A 139 -25.42 -4.29 -13.93
C ALA A 139 -24.26 -4.29 -14.94
N GLU A 140 -23.02 -4.50 -14.48
CA GLU A 140 -21.84 -4.57 -15.34
C GLU A 140 -21.90 -5.75 -16.32
N PHE A 141 -22.34 -6.93 -15.89
CA PHE A 141 -22.50 -8.10 -16.76
C PHE A 141 -23.50 -7.85 -17.91
N LEU A 142 -24.53 -7.04 -17.66
CA LEU A 142 -25.52 -6.64 -18.66
C LEU A 142 -25.06 -5.46 -19.52
N GLY A 143 -23.81 -5.02 -19.41
CA GLY A 143 -23.26 -3.93 -20.21
C GLY A 143 -23.48 -2.53 -19.60
N GLY A 144 -23.86 -2.45 -18.32
CA GLY A 144 -23.94 -1.18 -17.59
C GLY A 144 -22.57 -0.61 -17.24
N GLU A 145 -22.56 0.64 -16.80
CA GLU A 145 -21.35 1.38 -16.48
C GLU A 145 -20.66 0.84 -15.21
N THR A 146 -19.34 0.86 -15.22
CA THR A 146 -18.52 0.62 -14.02
C THR A 146 -18.71 1.73 -13.00
N LYS A 147 -19.09 1.38 -11.77
CA LYS A 147 -19.18 2.32 -10.66
C LYS A 147 -17.92 2.23 -9.78
N TYR A 148 -17.60 3.35 -9.18
CA TYR A 148 -16.46 3.51 -8.28
C TYR A 148 -16.92 3.77 -6.85
N THR A 149 -16.09 3.41 -5.88
CA THR A 149 -16.38 3.56 -4.44
C THR A 149 -15.13 3.94 -3.66
N GLY A 150 -15.28 4.30 -2.40
CA GLY A 150 -14.15 4.65 -1.54
C GLY A 150 -13.31 5.79 -2.12
N GLY A 151 -12.01 5.73 -1.89
CA GLY A 151 -11.07 6.75 -2.38
C GLY A 151 -11.12 8.06 -1.62
N THR A 152 -10.48 9.08 -2.18
CA THR A 152 -10.39 10.43 -1.59
C THR A 152 -11.54 11.28 -2.07
N VAL A 153 -12.23 11.95 -1.16
CA VAL A 153 -13.31 12.90 -1.47
C VAL A 153 -12.82 14.01 -2.43
N HIS A 154 -13.72 14.52 -3.26
CA HIS A 154 -13.38 15.60 -4.21
C HIS A 154 -13.53 16.99 -3.59
N GLU A 155 -14.27 17.11 -2.52
CA GLU A 155 -14.48 18.34 -1.75
C GLU A 155 -14.46 18.07 -0.27
N VAL A 156 -13.90 19.01 0.49
CA VAL A 156 -13.95 19.04 1.93
C VAL A 156 -15.07 19.97 2.36
N THR A 157 -15.98 19.44 3.17
CA THR A 157 -17.11 20.19 3.75
C THR A 157 -16.94 20.38 5.25
N GLU A 158 -17.83 21.10 5.89
CA GLU A 158 -17.84 21.22 7.36
C GLU A 158 -18.01 19.85 8.06
N ASN A 159 -18.69 18.92 7.39
CA ASN A 159 -18.93 17.56 7.90
C ASN A 159 -17.81 16.56 7.60
N SER A 160 -16.81 16.94 6.81
CA SER A 160 -15.69 16.05 6.51
C SER A 160 -14.85 15.74 7.74
N GLY A 161 -14.64 14.45 7.98
CA GLY A 161 -13.83 13.97 9.09
C GLY A 161 -12.33 14.26 8.94
N PRO A 162 -11.55 14.15 10.02
CA PRO A 162 -10.12 14.44 9.98
C PRO A 162 -9.35 13.55 8.99
N ILE A 163 -9.74 12.28 8.84
CA ILE A 163 -9.11 11.35 7.89
C ILE A 163 -9.39 11.74 6.44
N GLU A 164 -10.63 12.14 6.12
CA GLU A 164 -10.99 12.62 4.78
C GLU A 164 -10.19 13.88 4.42
N ARG A 165 -10.05 14.82 5.38
CA ARG A 165 -9.25 16.04 5.21
C ARG A 165 -7.78 15.72 4.98
N GLU A 166 -7.21 14.78 5.75
CA GLU A 166 -5.82 14.36 5.64
C GLU A 166 -5.51 13.79 4.25
N PHE A 167 -6.37 12.89 3.73
CA PHE A 167 -6.23 12.36 2.37
C PHE A 167 -6.47 13.42 1.29
N TYR A 168 -7.47 14.29 1.46
CA TYR A 168 -7.75 15.38 0.53
C TYR A 168 -6.53 16.30 0.38
N GLU A 169 -5.90 16.71 1.49
CA GLU A 169 -4.73 17.57 1.49
C GLU A 169 -3.55 17.01 0.70
N PHE A 170 -3.43 15.69 0.59
CA PHE A 170 -2.42 15.07 -0.24
C PHE A 170 -2.91 14.87 -1.68
N TYR A 171 -3.99 14.13 -1.87
CA TYR A 171 -4.40 13.66 -3.20
C TYR A 171 -5.12 14.70 -4.06
N ARG A 172 -5.59 15.80 -3.48
CA ARG A 172 -6.37 16.85 -4.18
C ARG A 172 -5.70 18.22 -4.15
N THR A 173 -4.43 18.27 -3.78
CA THR A 173 -3.63 19.50 -3.76
C THR A 173 -2.27 19.26 -4.41
N GLN A 174 -1.50 20.32 -4.59
CA GLN A 174 -0.13 20.25 -5.15
C GLN A 174 0.84 19.36 -4.36
N ARG A 175 0.46 18.88 -3.17
CA ARG A 175 1.30 17.95 -2.39
C ARG A 175 1.50 16.62 -3.11
N GLY A 176 0.44 16.09 -3.73
CA GLY A 176 0.50 14.75 -4.31
C GLY A 176 -0.60 14.47 -5.33
N GLU A 177 -1.31 15.50 -5.83
CA GLU A 177 -2.28 15.30 -6.91
C GLU A 177 -1.57 14.78 -8.17
N PHE A 178 -2.12 13.75 -8.76
CA PHE A 178 -1.63 13.20 -10.01
C PHE A 178 -2.75 12.45 -10.72
N THR A 179 -2.86 12.67 -12.02
CA THR A 179 -3.80 11.93 -12.88
C THR A 179 -3.00 11.22 -13.96
N SER A 180 -3.00 9.90 -13.94
CA SER A 180 -2.29 9.09 -14.92
C SER A 180 -2.89 9.24 -16.31
N GLU A 181 -2.10 8.96 -17.35
CA GLU A 181 -2.60 8.90 -18.72
C GLU A 181 -3.78 7.92 -18.82
N GLY A 182 -4.84 8.32 -19.48
CA GLY A 182 -6.07 7.53 -19.63
C GLY A 182 -7.02 7.55 -18.41
N ALA A 183 -6.61 8.12 -17.27
CA ALA A 183 -7.48 8.35 -16.12
C ALA A 183 -8.14 9.75 -16.18
N THR A 184 -9.08 9.98 -15.28
CA THR A 184 -9.68 11.29 -15.05
C THR A 184 -9.50 11.70 -13.59
N PRO A 185 -9.46 12.99 -13.24
CA PRO A 185 -9.41 13.42 -11.85
C PRO A 185 -10.53 12.80 -10.99
N MET A 186 -11.69 12.53 -11.59
CA MET A 186 -12.85 11.93 -10.90
C MET A 186 -12.67 10.46 -10.54
N THR A 187 -11.80 9.73 -11.24
CA THR A 187 -11.55 8.30 -10.97
C THR A 187 -10.27 8.04 -10.19
N THR A 188 -9.40 9.06 -10.04
CA THR A 188 -8.17 8.92 -9.25
C THR A 188 -8.50 8.56 -7.80
N THR A 189 -7.77 7.61 -7.23
CA THR A 189 -7.90 7.03 -5.88
C THR A 189 -9.12 6.12 -5.66
N HIS A 190 -10.08 6.06 -6.58
CA HIS A 190 -11.33 5.31 -6.41
C HIS A 190 -11.24 3.91 -7.02
N PRO A 191 -11.36 2.84 -6.22
CA PRO A 191 -11.50 1.48 -6.74
C PRO A 191 -12.90 1.26 -7.33
N THR A 192 -13.04 0.25 -8.19
CA THR A 192 -14.36 -0.15 -8.69
C THR A 192 -15.20 -0.73 -7.56
N LEU A 193 -16.49 -0.38 -7.52
CA LEU A 193 -17.41 -0.80 -6.46
C LEU A 193 -17.53 -2.33 -6.41
N SER A 194 -17.67 -2.96 -7.58
CA SER A 194 -17.85 -4.41 -7.68
C SER A 194 -16.63 -5.22 -7.23
N SER A 195 -15.42 -4.66 -7.35
CA SER A 195 -14.19 -5.37 -6.97
C SER A 195 -13.69 -5.06 -5.56
N ASN A 196 -14.02 -3.89 -5.01
CA ASN A 196 -13.49 -3.43 -3.71
C ASN A 196 -13.77 -4.41 -2.56
N VAL A 197 -14.89 -5.14 -2.62
CA VAL A 197 -15.24 -6.18 -1.64
C VAL A 197 -14.26 -7.35 -1.59
N LYS A 198 -13.41 -7.53 -2.61
CA LYS A 198 -12.38 -8.58 -2.61
C LYS A 198 -11.36 -8.41 -1.48
N PHE A 199 -11.16 -7.18 -1.00
CA PHE A 199 -10.37 -6.97 0.21
C PHE A 199 -10.94 -7.70 1.43
N MET A 200 -12.26 -7.93 1.50
CA MET A 200 -12.86 -8.65 2.61
C MET A 200 -12.40 -10.11 2.71
N ASN A 201 -11.90 -10.69 1.61
CA ASN A 201 -11.31 -12.03 1.60
C ASN A 201 -9.78 -12.01 1.61
N PHE A 202 -9.15 -10.89 1.96
CA PHE A 202 -7.71 -10.73 2.03
C PHE A 202 -7.23 -10.75 3.48
N TYR A 203 -6.30 -11.67 3.81
CA TYR A 203 -5.78 -11.91 5.16
C TYR A 203 -4.25 -11.82 5.18
N PRO A 204 -3.66 -10.61 4.98
CA PRO A 204 -2.22 -10.47 4.80
C PRO A 204 -1.41 -10.88 6.02
N PHE A 205 -1.96 -10.77 7.23
CA PHE A 205 -1.25 -11.10 8.47
C PHE A 205 -1.39 -12.56 8.92
N ALA A 206 -2.22 -13.36 8.22
CA ALA A 206 -2.20 -14.80 8.46
C ALA A 206 -0.81 -15.36 8.11
N ASP A 207 -0.24 -16.11 9.02
CA ASP A 207 1.09 -16.75 8.89
C ASP A 207 2.25 -15.75 8.66
N ILE A 208 2.11 -14.50 9.13
CA ILE A 208 3.15 -13.46 8.99
C ILE A 208 4.47 -13.87 9.70
N GLU A 209 4.39 -14.68 10.75
CA GLU A 209 5.55 -15.21 11.48
C GLU A 209 6.44 -16.11 10.60
N THR A 210 5.91 -16.65 9.52
CA THR A 210 6.67 -17.50 8.58
C THR A 210 7.69 -16.72 7.75
N ILE A 211 7.61 -15.39 7.75
CA ILE A 211 8.60 -14.52 7.10
C ILE A 211 9.97 -14.63 7.78
N SER A 212 9.98 -14.88 9.10
CA SER A 212 11.22 -15.13 9.84
C SER A 212 12.07 -16.24 9.17
N PRO A 213 13.41 -16.12 9.12
CA PRO A 213 14.26 -15.11 9.77
C PRO A 213 14.52 -13.85 8.93
N ARG A 214 13.70 -13.55 7.91
CA ARG A 214 13.85 -12.32 7.13
C ARG A 214 13.33 -11.13 7.94
N PRO A 215 14.11 -10.02 8.02
CA PRO A 215 13.80 -8.88 8.88
C PRO A 215 12.61 -8.08 8.40
N MET A 216 11.83 -7.60 9.36
CA MET A 216 10.66 -6.74 9.14
C MET A 216 10.78 -5.45 9.94
N LEU A 217 10.62 -4.30 9.26
CA LEU A 217 10.54 -2.98 9.88
C LEU A 217 9.16 -2.37 9.64
N PHE A 218 8.46 -2.05 10.73
CA PHE A 218 7.16 -1.39 10.68
C PHE A 218 7.31 0.07 11.10
N ILE A 219 7.08 1.01 10.19
CA ILE A 219 7.14 2.46 10.46
C ILE A 219 5.74 3.03 10.43
N THR A 220 5.35 3.76 11.47
CA THR A 220 4.05 4.44 11.55
C THR A 220 4.17 5.76 12.29
N GLY A 221 3.28 6.70 11.98
CA GLY A 221 3.18 7.94 12.73
C GLY A 221 2.54 7.74 14.10
N GLU A 222 2.97 8.50 15.09
CA GLU A 222 2.39 8.49 16.44
C GLU A 222 0.89 8.79 16.41
N ASN A 223 0.47 9.73 15.54
CA ASN A 223 -0.91 10.18 15.38
C ASN A 223 -1.61 9.55 14.16
N ALA A 224 -0.97 8.56 13.52
CA ALA A 224 -1.56 7.92 12.36
C ALA A 224 -2.83 7.13 12.73
N HIS A 225 -3.93 7.40 12.02
CA HIS A 225 -5.18 6.67 12.19
C HIS A 225 -5.07 5.17 11.84
N SER A 226 -4.04 4.80 11.08
CA SER A 226 -3.71 3.41 10.70
C SER A 226 -2.69 2.73 11.62
N ARG A 227 -2.25 3.39 12.69
CA ARG A 227 -1.20 2.90 13.59
C ARG A 227 -1.48 1.50 14.11
N GLU A 228 -2.74 1.19 14.42
CA GLU A 228 -3.18 -0.13 14.89
C GLU A 228 -2.68 -1.29 13.98
N PHE A 229 -2.65 -1.10 12.66
CA PHE A 229 -2.23 -2.17 11.74
C PHE A 229 -0.73 -2.46 11.80
N SER A 230 0.09 -1.45 12.01
CA SER A 230 1.54 -1.65 12.20
C SER A 230 1.84 -2.32 13.55
N GLU A 231 1.11 -1.95 14.61
CA GLU A 231 1.22 -2.57 15.93
C GLU A 231 0.76 -4.03 15.91
N ASP A 232 -0.34 -4.34 15.21
CA ASP A 232 -0.84 -5.70 15.05
C ASP A 232 0.13 -6.58 14.25
N ALA A 233 0.65 -6.07 13.13
CA ALA A 233 1.66 -6.79 12.36
C ALA A 233 2.92 -7.07 13.17
N TYR A 234 3.42 -6.06 13.90
CA TYR A 234 4.58 -6.23 14.79
C TYR A 234 4.33 -7.28 15.86
N ARG A 235 3.15 -7.28 16.48
CA ARG A 235 2.79 -8.26 17.51
C ARG A 235 2.75 -9.69 16.96
N LEU A 236 2.27 -9.89 15.72
CA LEU A 236 2.10 -11.19 15.09
C LEU A 236 3.37 -11.72 14.42
N ALA A 237 4.21 -10.85 13.90
CA ALA A 237 5.47 -11.22 13.25
C ALA A 237 6.44 -11.90 14.23
N ALA A 238 7.30 -12.79 13.72
CA ALA A 238 8.43 -13.34 14.45
C ALA A 238 9.71 -12.51 14.21
N ASP A 239 10.72 -12.72 15.05
CA ASP A 239 12.01 -12.01 14.94
C ASP A 239 12.82 -12.43 13.69
N PRO A 240 13.65 -11.54 13.14
CA PRO A 240 13.93 -10.17 13.58
C PRO A 240 12.87 -9.18 13.09
N LYS A 241 12.36 -8.38 13.99
CA LYS A 241 11.34 -7.36 13.72
C LYS A 241 11.57 -6.09 14.51
N GLU A 242 11.13 -4.96 13.95
CA GLU A 242 11.20 -3.67 14.62
C GLU A 242 9.96 -2.84 14.35
N LEU A 243 9.48 -2.12 15.37
CA LEU A 243 8.45 -1.10 15.25
C LEU A 243 9.06 0.27 15.52
N TYR A 244 8.94 1.18 14.54
CA TYR A 244 9.43 2.54 14.64
C TYR A 244 8.25 3.53 14.55
N ILE A 245 8.01 4.23 15.66
CA ILE A 245 6.93 5.22 15.74
C ILE A 245 7.54 6.60 15.54
N VAL A 246 7.08 7.32 14.50
CA VAL A 246 7.52 8.68 14.19
C VAL A 246 6.75 9.68 15.06
N PRO A 247 7.42 10.41 15.97
CA PRO A 247 6.74 11.34 16.87
C PRO A 247 6.00 12.42 16.10
N GLY A 248 4.77 12.72 16.53
CA GLY A 248 3.93 13.78 16.00
C GLY A 248 3.39 13.58 14.58
N ALA A 249 3.85 12.57 13.82
CA ALA A 249 3.41 12.33 12.47
C ALA A 249 2.02 11.70 12.39
N GLY A 250 1.20 12.16 11.43
CA GLY A 250 -0.02 11.50 10.98
C GLY A 250 0.27 10.42 9.94
N HIS A 251 -0.80 9.86 9.36
CA HIS A 251 -0.69 8.82 8.34
C HIS A 251 -0.06 9.35 7.04
N VAL A 252 -0.61 10.44 6.50
CA VAL A 252 -0.23 11.01 5.21
C VAL A 252 1.02 11.90 5.32
N ASP A 253 1.43 12.27 6.52
CA ASP A 253 2.71 12.97 6.72
C ASP A 253 3.90 12.12 6.26
N LEU A 254 3.78 10.80 6.36
CA LEU A 254 4.82 9.88 5.90
C LEU A 254 4.73 9.55 4.39
N TYR A 255 3.88 10.24 3.63
CA TYR A 255 3.83 10.12 2.16
C TYR A 255 4.82 11.04 1.46
N ASP A 256 4.99 12.28 1.97
CA ASP A 256 5.75 13.34 1.29
C ASP A 256 6.59 14.25 2.19
N ARG A 257 6.34 14.26 3.51
CA ARG A 257 7.08 15.14 4.42
C ARG A 257 8.46 14.58 4.75
N VAL A 258 9.43 14.84 3.85
CA VAL A 258 10.81 14.33 3.94
C VAL A 258 11.45 14.55 5.32
N GLY A 259 11.14 15.66 6.00
CA GLY A 259 11.67 15.94 7.34
C GLY A 259 11.09 15.06 8.45
N LEU A 260 9.97 14.36 8.22
CA LEU A 260 9.35 13.43 9.17
C LEU A 260 9.63 11.97 8.79
N ILE A 261 9.77 11.67 7.50
CA ILE A 261 10.05 10.32 7.04
C ILE A 261 11.44 9.89 7.51
N PRO A 262 11.57 8.78 8.27
CA PRO A 262 12.84 8.37 8.84
C PRO A 262 13.73 7.64 7.81
N PHE A 263 14.17 8.35 6.76
CA PHE A 263 14.99 7.77 5.70
C PHE A 263 16.31 7.20 6.20
N ASP A 264 16.92 7.79 7.24
CA ASP A 264 18.16 7.28 7.83
C ASP A 264 17.93 5.93 8.55
N LYS A 265 16.74 5.74 9.12
CA LYS A 265 16.33 4.45 9.69
C LYS A 265 16.15 3.39 8.60
N LEU A 266 15.48 3.75 7.50
CA LEU A 266 15.32 2.87 6.33
C LEU A 266 16.69 2.49 5.74
N GLU A 267 17.57 3.46 5.57
CA GLU A 267 18.92 3.26 5.07
C GLU A 267 19.71 2.29 5.97
N SER A 268 19.70 2.52 7.27
CA SER A 268 20.40 1.67 8.24
C SER A 268 19.87 0.24 8.22
N PHE A 269 18.53 0.08 8.19
CA PHE A 269 17.88 -1.22 8.13
C PHE A 269 18.28 -1.99 6.86
N PHE A 270 18.13 -1.40 5.68
CA PHE A 270 18.47 -2.10 4.44
C PHE A 270 19.97 -2.33 4.27
N LYS A 271 20.84 -1.42 4.75
CA LYS A 271 22.30 -1.66 4.77
C LYS A 271 22.70 -2.79 5.69
N GLU A 272 22.01 -2.98 6.79
CA GLU A 272 22.27 -4.09 7.71
C GLU A 272 21.89 -5.44 7.10
N TYR A 273 20.72 -5.52 6.50
CA TYR A 273 20.11 -6.79 6.07
C TYR A 273 20.28 -7.13 4.59
N LEU A 274 20.57 -6.16 3.73
CA LEU A 274 20.94 -6.37 2.34
C LEU A 274 22.45 -6.20 2.16
N LYS A 275 23.23 -7.04 2.81
CA LYS A 275 24.70 -6.98 2.78
C LYS A 275 25.25 -7.34 1.41
N LYS A 276 26.29 -6.59 1.00
CA LYS A 276 27.12 -6.90 -0.15
C LYS A 276 27.87 -8.23 0.03
#